data_1790e05973dcfa248379d7199f45c823
#
_entry.id   1790e05973dcfa248379d7199f45c823
#
_cell.length_a   1.000
_cell.length_b   1.000
_cell.length_c   1.000
_cell.angle_alpha   90.00
_cell.angle_beta   90.00
_cell.angle_gamma   90.00
#
_symmetry.space_group_name_H-M   'P 1'
#
loop_
_entity.id
_entity.type
_entity.pdbx_description
1 polymer ?
#
loop_
_entity_poly.entity_id
_entity_poly.type
_entity_poly.pdbx_seq_one_letter_code
_entity_poly.pdbx_strand_id
1 'polypeptide(L)'
;MKERTIIETIKALFKRPFTIKYPYEPSPAPEGFRGKPEVDPEKCIGCGACARVCSAEGITIEDKGAERTISYFYGKCTFCARCEEVCPAEAVKLSREFELSDYDKSAFYVKVTVPLLTCRICGAPFVPKPQLEMGLEKVADLLKKYNIDIEKFRQIVEVCPNCRRKIENIEAGRKILMVMMK
;
A
#
# COMPACT_ATOMS: atom_id res chain seq x y z
N MET A 1 -13.48 -29.93 48.14
CA MET A 1 -12.79 -29.15 47.06
C MET A 1 -11.28 -29.09 47.27
N LYS A 2 -10.76 -28.91 48.46
CA LYS A 2 -9.31 -28.78 48.73
C LYS A 2 -8.47 -30.01 48.34
N GLU A 3 -8.97 -31.22 48.54
CA GLU A 3 -8.20 -32.46 48.24
C GLU A 3 -7.95 -32.64 46.72
N ARG A 4 -8.93 -32.36 45.86
CA ARG A 4 -8.75 -32.44 44.40
C ARG A 4 -7.71 -31.45 43.90
N THR A 5 -7.70 -30.24 44.47
CA THR A 5 -6.73 -29.22 44.10
C THR A 5 -5.30 -29.65 44.44
N ILE A 6 -5.09 -30.24 45.62
CA ILE A 6 -3.78 -30.74 46.04
C ILE A 6 -3.29 -31.87 45.13
N ILE A 7 -4.16 -32.83 44.80
CA ILE A 7 -3.84 -33.94 43.92
C ILE A 7 -3.45 -33.45 42.51
N GLU A 8 -4.22 -32.52 41.95
CA GLU A 8 -3.90 -31.95 40.61
C GLU A 8 -2.63 -31.11 40.63
N THR A 9 -2.34 -30.38 41.72
CA THR A 9 -1.06 -29.66 41.88
C THR A 9 0.13 -30.61 41.90
N ILE A 10 0.03 -31.70 42.65
CA ILE A 10 1.08 -32.73 42.71
C ILE A 10 1.27 -33.40 41.33
N LYS A 11 0.18 -33.75 40.65
CA LYS A 11 0.25 -34.29 39.28
C LYS A 11 0.89 -33.31 38.29
N ALA A 12 0.61 -31.99 38.42
CA ALA A 12 1.17 -30.97 37.55
C ALA A 12 2.70 -30.82 37.74
N LEU A 13 3.21 -31.00 38.93
CA LEU A 13 4.66 -30.99 39.24
C LEU A 13 5.45 -32.04 38.46
N PHE A 14 4.85 -33.20 38.18
CA PHE A 14 5.49 -34.30 37.45
C PHE A 14 5.14 -34.37 35.98
N LYS A 15 4.24 -33.51 35.48
CA LYS A 15 3.91 -33.43 34.07
C LYS A 15 4.81 -32.43 33.35
N ARG A 16 5.16 -32.74 32.10
CA ARG A 16 5.83 -31.77 31.25
C ARG A 16 4.93 -30.55 30.97
N PRO A 17 5.49 -29.34 30.91
CA PRO A 17 4.70 -28.14 30.60
C PRO A 17 4.06 -28.26 29.21
N PHE A 18 2.87 -27.69 29.03
CA PHE A 18 2.16 -27.61 27.73
C PHE A 18 2.70 -26.51 26.84
N THR A 19 3.47 -25.58 27.38
CA THR A 19 4.06 -24.48 26.67
C THR A 19 5.26 -24.93 25.85
N ILE A 20 5.38 -24.39 24.65
CA ILE A 20 6.60 -24.49 23.85
C ILE A 20 7.72 -23.68 24.52
N LYS A 21 8.95 -24.11 24.38
CA LYS A 21 10.11 -23.44 25.00
C LYS A 21 10.59 -22.23 24.19
N TYR A 22 9.68 -21.47 23.65
CA TYR A 22 9.98 -20.22 22.96
C TYR A 22 10.53 -19.19 23.98
N PRO A 23 11.57 -18.38 23.68
CA PRO A 23 12.28 -18.29 22.40
C PRO A 23 13.47 -19.25 22.23
N TYR A 24 13.71 -20.16 23.19
CA TYR A 24 14.86 -21.09 23.16
C TYR A 24 14.72 -22.15 22.06
N GLU A 25 13.50 -22.53 21.73
CA GLU A 25 13.19 -23.41 20.59
C GLU A 25 12.41 -22.59 19.55
N PRO A 26 12.83 -22.62 18.25
CA PRO A 26 12.11 -21.87 17.22
C PRO A 26 10.70 -22.40 17.04
N SER A 27 9.74 -21.50 16.90
CA SER A 27 8.35 -21.83 16.63
C SER A 27 7.98 -21.26 15.25
N PRO A 28 8.16 -22.03 14.15
CA PRO A 28 7.86 -21.54 12.82
C PRO A 28 6.37 -21.23 12.67
N ALA A 29 6.05 -20.10 12.04
CA ALA A 29 4.69 -19.72 11.78
C ALA A 29 4.02 -20.72 10.81
N PRO A 30 2.77 -21.15 11.06
CA PRO A 30 2.04 -22.07 10.19
C PRO A 30 1.75 -21.46 8.82
N GLU A 31 1.31 -22.31 7.88
CA GLU A 31 0.81 -21.83 6.59
C GLU A 31 -0.43 -20.96 6.78
N GLY A 32 -0.49 -19.85 6.01
CA GLY A 32 -1.58 -18.88 6.13
C GLY A 32 -1.47 -17.92 7.32
N PHE A 33 -0.34 -17.96 8.08
CA PHE A 33 -0.09 -16.97 9.13
C PHE A 33 0.04 -15.56 8.55
N ARG A 34 -0.58 -14.60 9.21
CA ARG A 34 -0.54 -13.19 8.84
C ARG A 34 0.52 -12.46 9.67
N GLY A 35 1.75 -12.39 9.15
CA GLY A 35 2.81 -11.61 9.75
C GLY A 35 2.86 -10.18 9.24
N LYS A 36 4.01 -9.51 9.36
CA LYS A 36 4.16 -8.12 8.92
C LYS A 36 3.93 -7.97 7.42
N PRO A 37 3.30 -6.87 6.97
CA PRO A 37 3.21 -6.56 5.55
C PRO A 37 4.59 -6.16 5.01
N GLU A 38 5.01 -6.83 3.96
CA GLU A 38 6.18 -6.48 3.16
C GLU A 38 5.75 -5.74 1.91
N VAL A 39 6.46 -4.69 1.58
CA VAL A 39 6.15 -3.84 0.44
C VAL A 39 7.29 -3.91 -0.56
N ASP A 40 6.96 -4.31 -1.78
CA ASP A 40 7.87 -4.29 -2.91
C ASP A 40 7.93 -2.85 -3.48
N PRO A 41 9.06 -2.15 -3.34
CA PRO A 41 9.18 -0.77 -3.80
C PRO A 41 9.13 -0.63 -5.31
N GLU A 42 9.53 -1.68 -6.06
CA GLU A 42 9.52 -1.65 -7.53
C GLU A 42 8.10 -1.78 -8.10
N LYS A 43 7.23 -2.52 -7.41
CA LYS A 43 5.83 -2.69 -7.79
C LYS A 43 4.93 -1.57 -7.28
N CYS A 44 5.37 -0.86 -6.24
CA CYS A 44 4.53 0.15 -5.61
C CYS A 44 4.27 1.34 -6.54
N ILE A 45 3.02 1.55 -6.89
CA ILE A 45 2.59 2.67 -7.75
C ILE A 45 2.26 3.96 -6.99
N GLY A 46 2.38 3.96 -5.66
CA GLY A 46 2.13 5.16 -4.84
C GLY A 46 0.67 5.58 -4.72
N CYS A 47 -0.31 4.74 -5.06
CA CYS A 47 -1.73 5.10 -5.11
C CYS A 47 -2.37 5.43 -3.76
N GLY A 48 -1.78 4.98 -2.64
CA GLY A 48 -2.26 5.25 -1.30
C GLY A 48 -3.51 4.46 -0.87
N ALA A 49 -3.96 3.47 -1.63
CA ALA A 49 -5.11 2.64 -1.28
C ALA A 49 -4.91 1.93 0.07
N CYS A 50 -3.70 1.43 0.33
CA CYS A 50 -3.32 0.79 1.60
C CYS A 50 -3.50 1.71 2.82
N ALA A 51 -3.14 2.99 2.70
CA ALA A 51 -3.32 3.95 3.79
C ALA A 51 -4.80 4.26 4.06
N ARG A 52 -5.64 4.33 3.00
CA ARG A 52 -7.07 4.61 3.13
C ARG A 52 -7.85 3.52 3.85
N VAL A 53 -7.43 2.26 3.73
CA VAL A 53 -8.13 1.13 4.35
C VAL A 53 -7.53 0.71 5.68
N CYS A 54 -6.42 1.33 6.10
CA CYS A 54 -5.76 1.01 7.36
C CYS A 54 -6.55 1.58 8.54
N SER A 55 -7.35 0.74 9.19
CA SER A 55 -8.15 1.14 10.36
C SER A 55 -7.31 1.51 11.59
N ALA A 56 -6.08 0.99 11.67
CA ALA A 56 -5.14 1.29 12.74
C ALA A 56 -4.30 2.56 12.46
N GLU A 57 -4.48 3.23 11.32
CA GLU A 57 -3.69 4.39 10.90
C GLU A 57 -2.17 4.16 10.97
N GLY A 58 -1.77 2.91 10.74
CA GLY A 58 -0.35 2.51 10.72
C GLY A 58 0.36 2.83 9.40
N ILE A 59 -0.37 3.33 8.39
CA ILE A 59 0.20 3.69 7.09
C ILE A 59 -0.07 5.15 6.82
N THR A 60 0.99 5.93 6.63
CA THR A 60 0.93 7.37 6.36
C THR A 60 1.50 7.71 4.99
N ILE A 61 1.00 8.78 4.40
CA ILE A 61 1.45 9.29 3.10
C ILE A 61 1.90 10.72 3.30
N GLU A 62 3.09 11.03 2.82
CA GLU A 62 3.64 12.37 2.79
C GLU A 62 4.15 12.69 1.39
N ASP A 63 3.67 13.82 0.84
CA ASP A 63 4.17 14.38 -0.42
C ASP A 63 5.18 15.49 -0.11
N LYS A 64 6.45 15.32 -0.51
CA LYS A 64 7.51 16.30 -0.32
C LYS A 64 8.15 16.61 -1.67
N GLY A 65 7.99 17.85 -2.13
CA GLY A 65 8.49 18.25 -3.44
C GLY A 65 7.89 17.41 -4.56
N ALA A 66 8.72 16.72 -5.32
CA ALA A 66 8.32 15.87 -6.43
C ALA A 66 8.22 14.37 -6.07
N GLU A 67 8.14 14.04 -4.79
CA GLU A 67 8.14 12.66 -4.31
C GLU A 67 7.01 12.42 -3.32
N ARG A 68 6.42 11.22 -3.40
CA ARG A 68 5.46 10.68 -2.41
C ARG A 68 6.13 9.59 -1.61
N THR A 69 6.13 9.72 -0.30
CA THR A 69 6.60 8.70 0.63
C THR A 69 5.42 8.04 1.33
N ILE A 70 5.33 6.73 1.23
CA ILE A 70 4.39 5.90 1.98
C ILE A 70 5.17 5.22 3.09
N SER A 71 4.78 5.49 4.34
CA SER A 71 5.44 4.95 5.53
C SER A 71 4.53 3.96 6.23
N TYR A 72 5.03 2.76 6.47
CA TYR A 72 4.35 1.69 7.23
C TYR A 72 4.96 1.65 8.63
N PHE A 73 4.12 1.81 9.63
CA PHE A 73 4.52 1.70 11.04
C PHE A 73 3.94 0.42 11.64
N TYR A 74 4.77 -0.57 11.81
CA TYR A 74 4.36 -1.89 12.32
C TYR A 74 3.88 -1.87 13.77
N GLY A 75 4.31 -0.91 14.59
CA GLY A 75 3.86 -0.76 15.97
C GLY A 75 2.36 -0.49 16.16
N LYS A 76 1.66 -0.05 15.08
CA LYS A 76 0.20 0.07 15.05
C LYS A 76 -0.49 -1.03 14.25
N CYS A 77 0.28 -1.88 13.55
CA CYS A 77 -0.27 -2.86 12.62
C CYS A 77 -1.00 -3.98 13.36
N THR A 78 -2.22 -4.30 12.94
CA THR A 78 -3.03 -5.42 13.46
C THR A 78 -2.97 -6.66 12.56
N PHE A 79 -2.11 -6.67 11.55
CA PHE A 79 -1.92 -7.77 10.59
C PHE A 79 -3.22 -8.24 9.91
N CYS A 80 -4.13 -7.31 9.65
CA CYS A 80 -5.48 -7.60 9.14
C CYS A 80 -5.54 -7.94 7.64
N ALA A 81 -4.43 -7.86 6.90
CA ALA A 81 -4.30 -8.10 5.45
C ALA A 81 -5.00 -7.10 4.51
N ARG A 82 -5.77 -6.12 5.03
CA ARG A 82 -6.51 -5.18 4.18
C ARG A 82 -5.65 -4.42 3.16
N CYS A 83 -4.42 -4.08 3.52
CA CYS A 83 -3.49 -3.41 2.60
C CYS A 83 -3.05 -4.31 1.43
N GLU A 84 -2.96 -5.62 1.65
CA GLU A 84 -2.69 -6.62 0.61
C GLU A 84 -3.88 -6.78 -0.32
N GLU A 85 -5.10 -6.96 0.22
CA GLU A 85 -6.34 -7.16 -0.54
C GLU A 85 -6.66 -6.01 -1.51
N VAL A 86 -6.37 -4.77 -1.11
CA VAL A 86 -6.72 -3.57 -1.92
C VAL A 86 -5.60 -3.10 -2.83
N CYS A 87 -4.43 -3.72 -2.82
CA CYS A 87 -3.30 -3.27 -3.61
C CYS A 87 -3.48 -3.60 -5.10
N PRO A 88 -3.72 -2.62 -5.99
CA PRO A 88 -3.97 -2.89 -7.40
C PRO A 88 -2.73 -3.32 -8.18
N ALA A 89 -1.55 -3.14 -7.58
CA ALA A 89 -0.25 -3.51 -8.15
C ALA A 89 0.36 -4.75 -7.46
N GLU A 90 -0.37 -5.38 -6.52
CA GLU A 90 0.11 -6.52 -5.72
C GLU A 90 1.49 -6.30 -5.09
N ALA A 91 1.78 -5.03 -4.77
CA ALA A 91 3.05 -4.61 -4.19
C ALA A 91 3.15 -4.91 -2.69
N VAL A 92 2.04 -5.18 -2.01
CA VAL A 92 2.00 -5.46 -0.58
C VAL A 92 1.61 -6.91 -0.38
N LYS A 93 2.41 -7.65 0.38
CA LYS A 93 2.12 -9.04 0.77
C LYS A 93 2.41 -9.24 2.25
N LEU A 94 1.61 -10.07 2.92
CA LEU A 94 1.89 -10.44 4.29
C LEU A 94 2.95 -11.55 4.31
N SER A 95 3.98 -11.35 5.14
CA SER A 95 5.00 -12.36 5.40
C SER A 95 4.54 -13.32 6.50
N ARG A 96 5.41 -14.26 6.87
CA ARG A 96 5.20 -15.10 8.06
C ARG A 96 5.97 -14.58 9.27
N GLU A 97 6.60 -13.43 9.15
CA GLU A 97 7.42 -12.85 10.19
C GLU A 97 6.54 -12.14 11.23
N PHE A 98 6.68 -12.54 12.50
CA PHE A 98 5.92 -12.02 13.62
C PHE A 98 6.81 -11.50 14.74
N GLU A 99 8.09 -11.82 14.72
CA GLU A 99 9.06 -11.37 15.72
C GLU A 99 9.51 -9.96 15.43
N LEU A 100 8.72 -8.99 15.90
CA LEU A 100 8.94 -7.57 15.63
C LEU A 100 9.40 -6.78 16.87
N SER A 101 9.84 -7.48 17.93
CA SER A 101 10.30 -6.78 19.13
C SER A 101 11.68 -6.19 18.94
N ASP A 102 11.81 -4.89 19.09
CA ASP A 102 13.07 -4.15 19.07
C ASP A 102 13.03 -3.00 20.08
N TYR A 103 14.18 -2.59 20.58
CA TYR A 103 14.34 -1.40 21.40
C TYR A 103 14.37 -0.11 20.57
N ASP A 104 14.80 -0.21 19.32
CA ASP A 104 14.81 0.92 18.38
C ASP A 104 13.48 1.02 17.62
N LYS A 105 12.76 2.12 17.84
CA LYS A 105 11.50 2.41 17.17
C LYS A 105 11.65 2.57 15.65
N SER A 106 12.82 2.90 15.15
CA SER A 106 13.07 3.04 13.71
C SER A 106 12.95 1.72 12.96
N ALA A 107 13.23 0.58 13.61
CA ALA A 107 13.08 -0.76 13.06
C ALA A 107 11.63 -1.11 12.67
N PHE A 108 10.65 -0.41 13.28
CA PHE A 108 9.23 -0.62 12.97
C PHE A 108 8.73 0.17 11.77
N TYR A 109 9.57 0.95 11.11
CA TYR A 109 9.20 1.74 9.94
C TYR A 109 9.77 1.17 8.66
N VAL A 110 8.89 0.97 7.67
CA VAL A 110 9.28 0.75 6.29
C VAL A 110 8.74 1.87 5.43
N LYS A 111 9.57 2.44 4.57
CA LYS A 111 9.22 3.58 3.72
C LYS A 111 9.44 3.23 2.26
N VAL A 112 8.47 3.58 1.43
CA VAL A 112 8.57 3.48 -0.03
C VAL A 112 8.36 4.86 -0.61
N THR A 113 9.29 5.30 -1.44
CA THR A 113 9.24 6.61 -2.11
C THR A 113 9.00 6.43 -3.60
N VAL A 114 8.03 7.18 -4.13
CA VAL A 114 7.60 7.10 -5.53
C VAL A 114 7.60 8.50 -6.12
N PRO A 115 8.14 8.72 -7.34
CA PRO A 115 8.15 10.02 -7.98
C PRO A 115 6.76 10.49 -8.35
N LEU A 116 6.48 11.78 -8.11
CA LEU A 116 5.26 12.45 -8.54
C LEU A 116 5.45 13.08 -9.93
N LEU A 117 4.40 13.02 -10.73
CA LEU A 117 4.31 13.75 -11.99
C LEU A 117 3.91 15.19 -11.71
N THR A 118 4.57 16.11 -12.41
CA THR A 118 4.27 17.55 -12.37
C THR A 118 3.25 17.95 -13.44
N CYS A 119 2.36 18.86 -13.08
CA CYS A 119 1.36 19.39 -13.99
C CYS A 119 2.01 20.16 -15.14
N ARG A 120 1.61 19.89 -16.38
CA ARG A 120 2.11 20.61 -17.58
C ARG A 120 1.81 22.11 -17.59
N ILE A 121 0.79 22.57 -16.87
CA ILE A 121 0.35 23.97 -16.87
C ILE A 121 0.95 24.75 -15.71
N CYS A 122 0.84 24.25 -14.47
CA CYS A 122 1.28 24.99 -13.28
C CYS A 122 2.53 24.43 -12.60
N GLY A 123 3.11 23.32 -13.11
CA GLY A 123 4.30 22.71 -12.54
C GLY A 123 4.11 22.01 -11.17
N ALA A 124 2.92 22.06 -10.57
CA ALA A 124 2.68 21.44 -9.28
C ALA A 124 2.67 19.91 -9.39
N PRO A 125 3.33 19.19 -8.47
CA PRO A 125 3.25 17.74 -8.39
C PRO A 125 1.84 17.32 -7.95
N PHE A 126 1.26 16.24 -8.52
CA PHE A 126 -0.14 15.89 -8.21
C PHE A 126 -0.48 14.40 -8.23
N VAL A 127 0.24 13.57 -8.96
CA VAL A 127 -0.04 12.13 -9.07
C VAL A 127 1.26 11.34 -9.16
N PRO A 128 1.36 10.15 -8.54
CA PRO A 128 2.51 9.26 -8.74
C PRO A 128 2.64 8.85 -10.21
N LYS A 129 3.84 8.98 -10.75
CA LYS A 129 4.12 8.63 -12.14
C LYS A 129 3.76 7.18 -12.50
N PRO A 130 4.14 6.16 -11.69
CA PRO A 130 3.76 4.78 -12.00
C PRO A 130 2.24 4.53 -11.93
N GLN A 131 1.52 5.27 -11.08
CA GLN A 131 0.05 5.17 -11.01
C GLN A 131 -0.61 5.64 -12.31
N LEU A 132 -0.10 6.73 -12.90
CA LEU A 132 -0.60 7.22 -14.17
C LEU A 132 -0.29 6.24 -15.30
N GLU A 133 0.92 5.71 -15.34
CA GLU A 133 1.36 4.74 -16.36
C GLU A 133 0.50 3.47 -16.32
N MET A 134 0.30 2.87 -15.16
CA MET A 134 -0.61 1.74 -14.99
C MET A 134 -2.05 2.08 -15.44
N GLY A 135 -2.52 3.29 -15.15
CA GLY A 135 -3.84 3.75 -15.60
C GLY A 135 -3.93 3.84 -17.11
N LEU A 136 -2.91 4.39 -17.78
CA LEU A 136 -2.85 4.47 -19.24
C LEU A 136 -2.80 3.10 -19.90
N GLU A 137 -2.04 2.15 -19.35
CA GLU A 137 -1.98 0.77 -19.83
C GLU A 137 -3.37 0.10 -19.78
N LYS A 138 -4.08 0.23 -18.65
CA LYS A 138 -5.43 -0.35 -18.49
C LYS A 138 -6.47 0.23 -19.44
N VAL A 139 -6.32 1.47 -19.88
CA VAL A 139 -7.26 2.10 -20.83
C VAL A 139 -6.78 2.03 -22.28
N ALA A 140 -5.55 1.58 -22.56
CA ALA A 140 -4.96 1.55 -23.88
C ALA A 140 -5.82 0.83 -24.93
N ASP A 141 -6.40 -0.32 -24.55
CA ASP A 141 -7.26 -1.10 -25.46
C ASP A 141 -8.59 -0.40 -25.74
N LEU A 142 -9.13 0.30 -24.75
CA LEU A 142 -10.33 1.12 -24.95
C LEU A 142 -10.02 2.31 -25.88
N LEU A 143 -8.88 2.97 -25.67
CA LEU A 143 -8.47 4.08 -26.54
C LEU A 143 -8.30 3.63 -27.99
N LYS A 144 -7.68 2.48 -28.23
CA LYS A 144 -7.57 1.87 -29.56
C LYS A 144 -8.93 1.57 -30.18
N LYS A 145 -9.87 0.97 -29.39
CA LYS A 145 -11.23 0.65 -29.84
C LYS A 145 -11.99 1.88 -30.35
N TYR A 146 -11.75 3.05 -29.75
CA TYR A 146 -12.40 4.31 -30.12
C TYR A 146 -11.54 5.20 -31.03
N ASN A 147 -10.43 4.69 -31.59
CA ASN A 147 -9.48 5.43 -32.42
C ASN A 147 -8.92 6.70 -31.76
N ILE A 148 -8.77 6.66 -30.42
CA ILE A 148 -8.24 7.77 -29.65
C ILE A 148 -6.71 7.66 -29.58
N ASP A 149 -5.99 8.71 -29.96
CA ASP A 149 -4.54 8.77 -29.87
C ASP A 149 -4.11 8.85 -28.39
N ILE A 150 -3.30 7.87 -27.95
CA ILE A 150 -2.84 7.76 -26.59
C ILE A 150 -1.97 8.95 -26.15
N GLU A 151 -1.19 9.54 -27.07
CA GLU A 151 -0.36 10.70 -26.76
C GLU A 151 -1.20 11.94 -26.50
N LYS A 152 -2.24 12.17 -27.27
CA LYS A 152 -3.19 13.26 -27.05
C LYS A 152 -3.94 13.08 -25.73
N PHE A 153 -4.36 11.83 -25.43
CA PHE A 153 -5.01 11.51 -24.16
C PHE A 153 -4.06 11.75 -22.98
N ARG A 154 -2.78 11.34 -23.09
CA ARG A 154 -1.73 11.59 -22.11
C ARG A 154 -1.60 13.08 -21.78
N GLN A 155 -1.62 13.95 -22.76
CA GLN A 155 -1.54 15.41 -22.56
C GLN A 155 -2.67 15.95 -21.67
N ILE A 156 -3.86 15.37 -21.75
CA ILE A 156 -5.01 15.76 -20.91
C ILE A 156 -4.87 15.27 -19.50
N VAL A 157 -4.42 14.01 -19.31
CA VAL A 157 -4.33 13.41 -17.96
C VAL A 157 -3.12 13.91 -17.17
N GLU A 158 -2.09 14.43 -17.83
CA GLU A 158 -0.93 15.08 -17.21
C GLU A 158 -1.19 16.52 -16.71
N VAL A 159 -2.44 16.97 -16.75
CA VAL A 159 -2.87 18.25 -16.16
C VAL A 159 -3.53 18.01 -14.81
N CYS A 160 -3.10 18.72 -13.75
CA CYS A 160 -3.64 18.58 -12.41
C CYS A 160 -5.15 18.92 -12.34
N PRO A 161 -5.90 18.39 -11.36
CA PRO A 161 -7.33 18.64 -11.22
C PRO A 161 -7.69 20.13 -11.15
N ASN A 162 -6.87 20.94 -10.49
CA ASN A 162 -7.10 22.38 -10.36
C ASN A 162 -7.00 23.13 -11.69
N CYS A 163 -5.96 22.83 -12.49
CA CYS A 163 -5.83 23.41 -13.83
C CYS A 163 -6.88 22.90 -14.80
N ARG A 164 -7.29 21.63 -14.67
CA ARG A 164 -8.32 21.01 -15.51
C ARG A 164 -9.70 21.65 -15.31
N ARG A 165 -10.00 22.16 -14.12
CA ARG A 165 -11.28 22.82 -13.79
C ARG A 165 -11.38 24.26 -14.29
N LYS A 166 -10.30 24.91 -14.71
CA LYS A 166 -10.36 26.27 -15.27
C LYS A 166 -11.08 26.24 -16.62
N ILE A 167 -11.99 27.20 -16.86
CA ILE A 167 -12.87 27.24 -18.04
C ILE A 167 -12.06 27.17 -19.34
N GLU A 168 -10.97 27.94 -19.42
CA GLU A 168 -10.05 27.97 -20.59
C GLU A 168 -9.49 26.59 -20.94
N ASN A 169 -9.15 25.79 -19.94
CA ASN A 169 -8.61 24.46 -20.12
C ASN A 169 -9.69 23.42 -20.43
N ILE A 170 -10.94 23.63 -19.95
CA ILE A 170 -12.10 22.78 -20.29
C ILE A 170 -12.43 22.92 -21.77
N GLU A 171 -12.42 24.13 -22.31
CA GLU A 171 -12.68 24.37 -23.74
C GLU A 171 -11.56 23.79 -24.64
N ALA A 172 -10.30 23.94 -24.23
CA ALA A 172 -9.18 23.31 -24.89
C ALA A 172 -9.29 21.77 -24.87
N GLY A 173 -9.63 21.19 -23.71
CA GLY A 173 -9.87 19.76 -23.57
C GLY A 173 -11.04 19.26 -24.42
N ARG A 174 -12.15 20.01 -24.50
CA ARG A 174 -13.29 19.67 -25.38
C ARG A 174 -12.90 19.68 -26.86
N LYS A 175 -12.14 20.69 -27.31
CA LYS A 175 -11.63 20.75 -28.70
C LYS A 175 -10.76 19.53 -29.02
N ILE A 176 -9.86 19.15 -28.11
CA ILE A 176 -9.01 17.96 -28.29
C ILE A 176 -9.90 16.70 -28.36
N LEU A 177 -10.87 16.53 -27.46
CA LEU A 177 -11.80 15.40 -27.47
C LEU A 177 -12.61 15.33 -28.77
N MET A 178 -13.13 16.46 -29.28
CA MET A 178 -13.86 16.50 -30.56
C MET A 178 -12.97 16.11 -31.77
N VAL A 179 -11.70 16.46 -31.71
CA VAL A 179 -10.73 16.06 -32.78
C VAL A 179 -10.36 14.58 -32.66
N MET A 180 -10.41 14.02 -31.42
CA MET A 180 -10.12 12.60 -31.17
C MET A 180 -11.28 11.67 -31.54
N MET A 181 -12.50 12.19 -31.63
CA MET A 181 -13.73 11.41 -31.95
C MET A 181 -14.11 11.48 -33.42
N LYS A 182 -13.36 12.19 -34.27
CA LYS A 182 -13.49 12.22 -35.72
C LYS A 182 -12.46 11.27 -36.36
#